data_cb932d4471337cf0e3fc76a5b1243afb
#
_entry.id   cb932d4471337cf0e3fc76a5b1243afb
#
_cell.length_a   1.000
_cell.length_b   1.000
_cell.length_c   1.000
_cell.angle_alpha   90.00
_cell.angle_beta   90.00
_cell.angle_gamma   90.00
#
_symmetry.space_group_name_H-M   'P 1'
#
loop_
_entity.id
_entity.type
_entity.pdbx_description
1 polymer ?
#
loop_
_entity_poly.entity_id
_entity_poly.type
_entity_poly.pdbx_seq_one_letter_code
_entity_poly.pdbx_strand_id
1 'polypeptide(L)'
;MNWNTGFSALYDLKKVDPATWMDVGSFDFVSGTIDRTGTGLMESADLTMTEDPGECWVRVYLKARQESSGARVALFTGLTSTPSRSLDGTRITYTVECYSVLKSAADILVPRGYYAPTGSDAAQLVESLLSVGPAPVVVDGEGPNLSEAIVAENDMSRLDVAWLILDAIGWRLRVTGEGVVHICERASDSSAVFDTRDNDVVELSMTDAQDWFSVPNCIRVLSGDRYAEYIDDDPNSAVSTVSRKATRGGSGQIWMSDNASSVGDGESLAEYAMRILKQKQEPARTVSYSRRYRPDVLVGDRVTLHLSSVGIDGEFKITSQTVALGYGCRTSEEVVAV
;
A
#
# COMPACT_ATOMS: atom_id res chain seq x y z
N MET A 1 6.00 26.26 -2.88
CA MET A 1 4.61 26.03 -3.30
C MET A 1 3.81 25.58 -2.08
N ASN A 2 2.58 26.05 -1.90
CA ASN A 2 1.71 25.61 -0.81
C ASN A 2 0.73 24.54 -1.35
N TRP A 3 0.91 23.29 -0.95
CA TRP A 3 0.07 22.16 -1.39
C TRP A 3 -1.33 22.14 -0.75
N ASN A 4 -1.56 22.96 0.27
CA ASN A 4 -2.88 23.10 0.92
C ASN A 4 -3.81 24.05 0.19
N THR A 5 -3.33 24.75 -0.85
CA THR A 5 -4.14 25.68 -1.66
C THR A 5 -4.24 25.20 -3.10
N GLY A 6 -5.23 25.71 -3.84
CA GLY A 6 -5.47 25.35 -5.24
C GLY A 6 -4.25 25.58 -6.15
N PHE A 7 -4.05 24.67 -7.10
CA PHE A 7 -3.04 24.79 -8.14
C PHE A 7 -3.57 24.28 -9.48
N SER A 8 -3.00 24.78 -10.57
CA SER A 8 -3.20 24.19 -11.89
C SER A 8 -2.22 23.04 -12.11
N ALA A 9 -2.71 21.92 -12.65
CA ALA A 9 -1.94 20.72 -12.91
C ALA A 9 -1.71 20.55 -14.42
N LEU A 10 -0.46 20.36 -14.81
CA LEU A 10 -0.04 19.91 -16.14
C LEU A 10 0.85 18.68 -15.97
N TYR A 11 0.86 17.80 -16.94
CA TYR A 11 1.60 16.54 -16.84
C TYR A 11 2.61 16.43 -17.98
N ASP A 12 3.79 15.88 -17.66
CA ASP A 12 4.80 15.46 -18.61
C ASP A 12 4.99 13.95 -18.48
N LEU A 13 4.98 13.24 -19.59
CA LEU A 13 5.35 11.84 -19.66
C LEU A 13 6.73 11.72 -20.32
N LYS A 14 7.68 11.14 -19.59
CA LYS A 14 9.07 10.96 -20.05
C LYS A 14 9.39 9.50 -20.25
N LYS A 15 10.22 9.23 -21.27
CA LYS A 15 10.90 7.94 -21.44
C LYS A 15 12.15 7.94 -20.58
N VAL A 16 12.37 6.85 -19.83
CA VAL A 16 13.53 6.66 -18.96
C VAL A 16 14.47 5.64 -19.56
N ASP A 17 15.76 5.94 -19.56
CA ASP A 17 16.81 4.99 -19.96
C ASP A 17 17.09 4.03 -18.79
N PRO A 18 16.91 2.71 -18.96
CA PRO A 18 17.17 1.74 -17.90
C PRO A 18 18.64 1.64 -17.46
N ALA A 19 19.58 2.07 -18.30
CA ALA A 19 21.00 2.01 -17.95
C ALA A 19 21.46 3.18 -17.06
N THR A 20 20.86 4.35 -17.23
CA THR A 20 21.26 5.58 -16.50
C THR A 20 20.20 6.08 -15.54
N TRP A 21 18.97 5.57 -15.61
CA TRP A 21 17.78 6.01 -14.89
C TRP A 21 17.39 7.47 -15.13
N MET A 22 17.87 8.03 -16.28
CA MET A 22 17.65 9.42 -16.69
C MET A 22 16.54 9.53 -17.73
N ASP A 23 15.88 10.69 -17.77
CA ASP A 23 14.90 11.02 -18.80
C ASP A 23 15.62 11.22 -20.16
N VAL A 24 15.22 10.45 -21.20
CA VAL A 24 15.85 10.49 -22.54
C VAL A 24 14.88 10.86 -23.67
N GLY A 25 13.61 11.00 -23.39
CA GLY A 25 12.58 11.36 -24.37
C GLY A 25 11.29 11.79 -23.72
N SER A 26 10.27 12.07 -24.52
CA SER A 26 8.93 12.42 -24.02
C SER A 26 7.86 11.87 -24.93
N PHE A 27 6.70 11.55 -24.34
CA PHE A 27 5.48 11.17 -25.03
C PHE A 27 4.43 12.25 -24.85
N ASP A 28 3.53 12.41 -25.81
CA ASP A 28 2.38 13.29 -25.71
C ASP A 28 1.30 12.61 -24.88
N PHE A 29 1.16 13.10 -23.64
CA PHE A 29 0.23 12.59 -22.63
C PHE A 29 -1.21 13.08 -22.89
N VAL A 30 -2.18 12.21 -22.77
CA VAL A 30 -3.62 12.51 -22.92
C VAL A 30 -4.34 12.46 -21.58
N SER A 31 -4.25 11.33 -20.90
CA SER A 31 -4.92 11.09 -19.60
C SER A 31 -4.30 9.90 -18.88
N GLY A 32 -4.64 9.70 -17.61
CA GLY A 32 -4.24 8.50 -16.88
C GLY A 32 -4.63 8.54 -15.42
N THR A 33 -4.36 7.42 -14.75
CA THR A 33 -4.48 7.24 -13.31
C THR A 33 -3.25 6.53 -12.78
N ILE A 34 -2.94 6.76 -11.52
CA ILE A 34 -1.92 6.02 -10.79
C ILE A 34 -2.58 5.43 -9.56
N ASP A 35 -2.49 4.11 -9.43
CA ASP A 35 -3.01 3.38 -8.29
C ASP A 35 -1.86 2.89 -7.42
N ARG A 36 -2.00 3.06 -6.09
CA ARG A 36 -1.02 2.67 -5.09
C ARG A 36 -1.66 1.83 -4.01
N THR A 37 -0.94 0.81 -3.58
CA THR A 37 -1.33 -0.11 -2.51
C THR A 37 -0.17 -0.32 -1.54
N GLY A 38 -0.45 -0.90 -0.37
CA GLY A 38 0.58 -1.16 0.64
C GLY A 38 1.38 -2.44 0.44
N THR A 39 1.05 -3.26 -0.56
CA THR A 39 1.64 -4.60 -0.79
C THR A 39 1.76 -4.93 -2.26
N GLY A 40 2.32 -6.08 -2.58
CA GLY A 40 2.48 -6.55 -3.95
C GLY A 40 3.43 -5.66 -4.75
N LEU A 41 3.02 -5.24 -5.93
CA LEU A 41 3.78 -4.31 -6.77
C LEU A 41 3.76 -2.86 -6.27
N MET A 42 2.99 -2.56 -5.23
CA MET A 42 2.77 -1.27 -4.59
C MET A 42 2.11 -0.20 -5.47
N GLU A 43 2.45 -0.10 -6.73
CA GLU A 43 1.87 0.90 -7.63
C GLU A 43 1.75 0.37 -9.06
N SER A 44 0.77 0.91 -9.78
CA SER A 44 0.56 0.75 -11.21
C SER A 44 0.01 2.05 -11.79
N ALA A 45 0.02 2.19 -13.11
CA ALA A 45 -0.61 3.32 -13.77
C ALA A 45 -1.26 2.90 -15.09
N ASP A 46 -2.43 3.47 -15.36
CA ASP A 46 -3.06 3.42 -16.68
C ASP A 46 -2.82 4.75 -17.40
N LEU A 47 -2.09 4.71 -18.50
CA LEU A 47 -1.71 5.92 -19.24
C LEU A 47 -2.25 5.88 -20.67
N THR A 48 -2.77 7.01 -21.14
CA THR A 48 -3.18 7.21 -22.53
C THR A 48 -2.31 8.26 -23.18
N MET A 49 -1.79 7.97 -24.35
CA MET A 49 -0.89 8.83 -25.14
C MET A 49 -1.20 8.77 -26.63
N THR A 50 -0.61 9.67 -27.42
CA THR A 50 -0.90 9.77 -28.87
C THR A 50 0.00 8.91 -29.74
N GLU A 51 1.04 8.32 -29.19
CA GLU A 51 2.01 7.46 -29.90
C GLU A 51 2.21 6.14 -29.18
N ASP A 52 2.62 5.10 -29.90
CA ASP A 52 2.90 3.78 -29.33
C ASP A 52 4.21 3.83 -28.52
N PRO A 53 4.18 3.62 -27.20
CA PRO A 53 5.40 3.65 -26.40
C PRO A 53 6.29 2.41 -26.60
N GLY A 54 5.71 1.30 -27.10
CA GLY A 54 6.34 -0.02 -27.02
C GLY A 54 6.62 -0.41 -25.56
N GLU A 55 7.48 -1.39 -25.35
CA GLU A 55 7.96 -1.76 -24.01
C GLU A 55 9.11 -0.84 -23.60
N CYS A 56 8.89 0.02 -22.61
CA CYS A 56 9.90 0.95 -22.11
C CYS A 56 9.57 1.44 -20.70
N TRP A 57 10.57 2.00 -20.02
CA TRP A 57 10.37 2.70 -18.77
C TRP A 57 9.86 4.11 -19.02
N VAL A 58 8.82 4.48 -18.28
CA VAL A 58 8.20 5.81 -18.35
C VAL A 58 8.15 6.46 -16.98
N ARG A 59 8.21 7.79 -16.96
CA ARG A 59 8.07 8.60 -15.74
C ARG A 59 7.07 9.71 -15.94
N VAL A 60 6.09 9.79 -15.05
CA VAL A 60 5.04 10.81 -15.03
C VAL A 60 5.42 11.93 -14.08
N TYR A 61 5.41 13.15 -14.57
CA TYR A 61 5.62 14.36 -13.75
C TYR A 61 4.38 15.20 -13.67
N LEU A 62 4.10 15.71 -12.49
CA LEU A 62 3.18 16.81 -12.23
C LEU A 62 3.95 18.13 -12.29
N LYS A 63 3.51 19.07 -13.13
CA LYS A 63 3.88 20.47 -13.11
C LYS A 63 2.76 21.26 -12.45
N ALA A 64 2.89 21.49 -11.17
CA ALA A 64 1.91 22.28 -10.42
C ALA A 64 2.28 23.76 -10.47
N ARG A 65 1.28 24.63 -10.70
CA ARG A 65 1.46 26.09 -10.77
C ARG A 65 0.44 26.81 -9.90
N GLN A 66 0.93 27.79 -9.16
CA GLN A 66 0.18 28.80 -8.42
C GLN A 66 0.60 30.19 -8.92
N GLU A 67 -0.12 31.25 -8.55
CA GLU A 67 0.12 32.62 -9.04
C GLU A 67 1.61 33.06 -8.99
N SER A 68 2.31 32.74 -7.91
CA SER A 68 3.70 33.17 -7.67
C SER A 68 4.70 32.04 -7.52
N SER A 69 4.28 30.76 -7.64
CA SER A 69 5.15 29.61 -7.40
C SER A 69 4.78 28.42 -8.28
N GLY A 70 5.74 27.53 -8.48
CA GLY A 70 5.53 26.27 -9.21
C GLY A 70 6.43 25.17 -8.67
N ALA A 71 6.02 23.93 -8.89
CA ALA A 71 6.79 22.75 -8.57
C ALA A 71 6.68 21.72 -9.70
N ARG A 72 7.74 20.95 -9.92
CA ARG A 72 7.75 19.76 -10.75
C ARG A 72 8.05 18.57 -9.85
N VAL A 73 7.12 17.62 -9.80
CA VAL A 73 7.21 16.45 -8.92
C VAL A 73 6.99 15.20 -9.76
N ALA A 74 7.86 14.21 -9.62
CA ALA A 74 7.62 12.90 -10.20
C ALA A 74 6.50 12.20 -9.41
N LEU A 75 5.51 11.69 -10.14
CA LEU A 75 4.38 10.97 -9.55
C LEU A 75 4.56 9.46 -9.60
N PHE A 76 5.14 8.95 -10.68
CA PHE A 76 5.23 7.52 -10.95
C PHE A 76 6.37 7.25 -11.92
N THR A 77 7.06 6.12 -11.75
CA THR A 77 7.99 5.55 -12.72
C THR A 77 7.70 4.05 -12.85
N GLY A 78 7.47 3.58 -14.09
CA GLY A 78 7.12 2.18 -14.29
C GLY A 78 7.43 1.68 -15.70
N LEU A 79 7.30 0.36 -15.88
CA LEU A 79 7.48 -0.35 -17.12
C LEU A 79 6.15 -0.46 -17.88
N THR A 80 6.09 -0.03 -19.13
CA THR A 80 4.89 -0.18 -19.96
C THR A 80 4.66 -1.63 -20.35
N SER A 81 3.40 -2.07 -20.31
CA SER A 81 2.95 -3.35 -20.87
C SER A 81 2.60 -3.22 -22.36
N THR A 82 1.88 -4.20 -22.90
CA THR A 82 1.38 -4.15 -24.28
C THR A 82 0.29 -3.09 -24.44
N PRO A 83 0.51 -2.04 -25.26
CA PRO A 83 -0.47 -1.00 -25.45
C PRO A 83 -1.68 -1.47 -26.28
N SER A 84 -2.86 -0.99 -25.92
CA SER A 84 -4.06 -1.11 -26.74
C SER A 84 -4.25 0.14 -27.59
N ARG A 85 -4.48 -0.03 -28.90
CA ARG A 85 -4.70 1.06 -29.86
C ARG A 85 -6.18 1.32 -30.03
N SER A 86 -6.60 2.56 -29.88
CA SER A 86 -7.96 3.03 -30.14
C SER A 86 -7.98 4.08 -31.24
N LEU A 87 -9.04 4.06 -32.07
CA LEU A 87 -9.27 5.03 -33.13
C LEU A 87 -10.63 5.70 -32.90
N ASP A 88 -10.62 7.01 -32.73
CA ASP A 88 -11.84 7.83 -32.63
C ASP A 88 -11.80 8.92 -33.71
N GLY A 89 -12.59 8.75 -34.76
CA GLY A 89 -12.55 9.55 -35.97
C GLY A 89 -11.15 9.47 -36.64
N THR A 90 -10.41 10.57 -36.57
CA THR A 90 -9.03 10.64 -37.08
C THR A 90 -7.96 10.57 -35.99
N ARG A 91 -8.39 10.56 -34.72
CA ARG A 91 -7.47 10.53 -33.57
C ARG A 91 -7.14 9.10 -33.19
N ILE A 92 -5.86 8.80 -33.19
CA ILE A 92 -5.31 7.54 -32.68
C ILE A 92 -4.79 7.80 -31.27
N THR A 93 -5.13 6.91 -30.34
CA THR A 93 -4.60 6.89 -28.97
C THR A 93 -4.16 5.50 -28.59
N TYR A 94 -3.18 5.43 -27.70
CA TYR A 94 -2.66 4.20 -27.12
C TYR A 94 -2.88 4.24 -25.61
N THR A 95 -3.57 3.25 -25.08
CA THR A 95 -3.75 3.06 -23.64
C THR A 95 -2.88 1.89 -23.21
N VAL A 96 -2.07 2.11 -22.19
CA VAL A 96 -1.11 1.14 -21.68
C VAL A 96 -1.14 1.09 -20.17
N GLU A 97 -1.19 -0.12 -19.63
CA GLU A 97 -0.95 -0.39 -18.22
C GLU A 97 0.57 -0.35 -17.97
N CYS A 98 0.97 0.33 -16.90
CA CYS A 98 2.37 0.43 -16.50
C CYS A 98 2.54 -0.20 -15.12
N TYR A 99 3.52 -1.08 -14.99
CA TYR A 99 3.84 -1.76 -13.74
C TYR A 99 4.96 -1.05 -13.00
N SER A 100 4.90 -1.09 -11.68
CA SER A 100 5.91 -0.58 -10.77
C SER A 100 7.32 -1.07 -11.08
N VAL A 101 8.30 -0.34 -10.59
CA VAL A 101 9.72 -0.72 -10.60
C VAL A 101 10.00 -2.08 -9.93
N LEU A 102 9.11 -2.52 -9.05
CA LEU A 102 9.19 -3.83 -8.38
C LEU A 102 8.87 -5.01 -9.32
N LYS A 103 8.32 -4.76 -10.51
CA LYS A 103 7.97 -5.80 -11.50
C LYS A 103 9.16 -6.70 -11.83
N SER A 104 10.36 -6.13 -11.97
CA SER A 104 11.57 -6.91 -12.23
C SER A 104 11.87 -7.97 -11.15
N ALA A 105 11.61 -7.64 -9.89
CA ALA A 105 11.80 -8.59 -8.78
C ALA A 105 10.64 -9.59 -8.67
N ALA A 106 9.43 -9.19 -9.07
CA ALA A 106 8.26 -10.05 -9.11
C ALA A 106 8.34 -11.13 -10.20
N ASP A 107 9.01 -10.84 -11.31
CA ASP A 107 9.14 -11.77 -12.45
C ASP A 107 10.24 -12.82 -12.27
N ILE A 108 11.11 -12.67 -11.29
CA ILE A 108 12.25 -13.57 -11.06
C ILE A 108 12.00 -14.43 -9.82
N LEU A 109 11.93 -15.74 -10.01
CA LEU A 109 11.83 -16.68 -8.91
C LEU A 109 13.17 -16.76 -8.14
N VAL A 110 13.09 -16.99 -6.83
CA VAL A 110 14.27 -17.31 -6.04
C VAL A 110 14.78 -18.72 -6.40
N PRO A 111 16.09 -18.99 -6.25
CA PRO A 111 16.60 -20.34 -6.43
C PRO A 111 15.88 -21.35 -5.53
N ARG A 112 15.66 -22.55 -6.06
CA ARG A 112 15.04 -23.64 -5.28
C ARG A 112 15.82 -23.88 -3.99
N GLY A 113 15.10 -23.91 -2.86
CA GLY A 113 15.69 -24.09 -1.55
C GLY A 113 16.36 -22.81 -1.01
N TYR A 114 15.91 -21.63 -1.49
CA TYR A 114 16.37 -20.36 -0.95
C TYR A 114 16.13 -20.31 0.56
N TYR A 115 17.18 -19.93 1.27
CA TYR A 115 17.19 -19.88 2.73
C TYR A 115 17.91 -18.63 3.21
N ALA A 116 17.24 -17.84 4.03
CA ALA A 116 17.82 -16.70 4.74
C ALA A 116 18.09 -17.12 6.19
N PRO A 117 19.35 -17.25 6.63
CA PRO A 117 19.67 -17.75 7.96
C PRO A 117 19.37 -16.74 9.06
N THR A 118 19.09 -17.23 10.26
CA THR A 118 19.02 -16.43 11.49
C THR A 118 20.30 -15.60 11.67
N GLY A 119 20.16 -14.35 12.12
CA GLY A 119 21.27 -13.44 12.34
C GLY A 119 21.78 -12.71 11.11
N SER A 120 21.19 -12.97 9.91
CA SER A 120 21.50 -12.21 8.71
C SER A 120 20.92 -10.79 8.80
N ASP A 121 21.62 -9.81 8.22
CA ASP A 121 21.11 -8.46 8.03
C ASP A 121 19.91 -8.49 7.06
N ALA A 122 18.73 -8.25 7.61
CA ALA A 122 17.48 -8.37 6.88
C ALA A 122 17.35 -7.31 5.77
N ALA A 123 17.81 -6.08 6.03
CA ALA A 123 17.71 -4.99 5.06
C ALA A 123 18.62 -5.25 3.85
N GLN A 124 19.84 -5.73 4.05
CA GLN A 124 20.76 -6.10 2.97
C GLN A 124 20.25 -7.29 2.17
N LEU A 125 19.60 -8.28 2.81
CA LEU A 125 18.96 -9.37 2.09
C LEU A 125 17.85 -8.84 1.16
N VAL A 126 16.97 -7.98 1.66
CA VAL A 126 15.90 -7.36 0.85
C VAL A 126 16.49 -6.52 -0.28
N GLU A 127 17.51 -5.71 -0.02
CA GLU A 127 18.21 -4.94 -1.06
C GLU A 127 18.75 -5.86 -2.16
N SER A 128 19.40 -6.96 -1.81
CA SER A 128 19.93 -7.94 -2.79
C SER A 128 18.85 -8.63 -3.62
N LEU A 129 17.68 -8.87 -3.03
CA LEU A 129 16.53 -9.46 -3.73
C LEU A 129 15.91 -8.49 -4.73
N LEU A 130 15.84 -7.20 -4.40
CA LEU A 130 15.19 -6.17 -5.20
C LEU A 130 16.10 -5.53 -6.25
N SER A 131 17.43 -5.54 -6.05
CA SER A 131 18.43 -4.95 -6.97
C SER A 131 18.66 -5.75 -8.26
N VAL A 132 17.61 -6.36 -8.81
CA VAL A 132 17.64 -7.13 -10.06
C VAL A 132 17.11 -6.35 -11.25
N GLY A 133 16.45 -5.23 -11.00
CA GLY A 133 15.95 -4.29 -12.00
C GLY A 133 16.85 -3.07 -12.15
N PRO A 134 16.50 -2.14 -13.04
CA PRO A 134 17.26 -0.91 -13.27
C PRO A 134 17.00 0.16 -12.19
N ALA A 135 15.96 0.01 -11.38
CA ALA A 135 15.58 0.97 -10.36
C ALA A 135 16.58 0.99 -9.21
N PRO A 136 16.98 2.17 -8.72
CA PRO A 136 17.80 2.27 -7.51
C PRO A 136 17.05 1.74 -6.28
N VAL A 137 17.77 0.95 -5.45
CA VAL A 137 17.28 0.47 -4.16
C VAL A 137 18.15 1.08 -3.07
N VAL A 138 17.55 1.61 -2.02
CA VAL A 138 18.22 2.32 -0.93
C VAL A 138 17.69 1.79 0.41
N VAL A 139 18.60 1.49 1.31
CA VAL A 139 18.27 1.15 2.70
C VAL A 139 18.36 2.41 3.56
N ASP A 140 17.25 2.78 4.20
CA ASP A 140 17.18 3.95 5.08
C ASP A 140 17.48 3.51 6.52
N GLY A 141 18.75 3.62 6.93
CA GLY A 141 19.20 3.26 8.27
C GLY A 141 19.82 1.88 8.38
N GLU A 142 20.05 1.42 9.60
CA GLU A 142 20.59 0.09 9.91
C GLU A 142 19.43 -0.88 10.18
N GLY A 143 19.32 -1.92 9.35
CA GLY A 143 18.27 -2.94 9.50
C GLY A 143 18.56 -3.88 10.69
N PRO A 144 17.49 -4.42 11.31
CA PRO A 144 17.67 -5.46 12.30
C PRO A 144 18.10 -6.77 11.64
N ASN A 145 18.76 -7.61 12.44
CA ASN A 145 19.06 -8.97 12.05
C ASN A 145 17.81 -9.85 12.15
N LEU A 146 17.69 -10.86 11.27
CA LEU A 146 16.63 -11.85 11.35
C LEU A 146 16.68 -12.62 12.68
N SER A 147 15.60 -12.62 13.43
CA SER A 147 15.45 -13.39 14.68
C SER A 147 15.28 -14.89 14.39
N GLU A 148 14.64 -15.21 13.28
CA GLU A 148 14.39 -16.58 12.81
C GLU A 148 14.80 -16.73 11.35
N ALA A 149 15.08 -17.97 10.94
CA ALA A 149 15.40 -18.26 9.56
C ALA A 149 14.15 -18.21 8.68
N ILE A 150 14.27 -17.70 7.46
CA ILE A 150 13.19 -17.68 6.48
C ILE A 150 13.51 -18.67 5.37
N VAL A 151 12.61 -19.61 5.13
CA VAL A 151 12.69 -20.60 4.05
C VAL A 151 11.63 -20.24 3.01
N ALA A 152 12.07 -19.97 1.78
CA ALA A 152 11.16 -19.68 0.69
C ALA A 152 10.52 -20.96 0.12
N GLU A 153 9.26 -20.88 -0.27
CA GLU A 153 8.59 -21.91 -1.05
C GLU A 153 9.15 -21.94 -2.48
N ASN A 154 8.92 -23.07 -3.20
CA ASN A 154 9.62 -23.31 -4.47
C ASN A 154 9.20 -22.39 -5.63
N ASP A 155 8.06 -21.73 -5.53
CA ASP A 155 7.46 -20.88 -6.56
C ASP A 155 7.40 -19.38 -6.19
N MET A 156 8.07 -19.02 -5.10
CA MET A 156 8.14 -17.61 -4.67
C MET A 156 9.05 -16.77 -5.57
N SER A 157 8.58 -15.58 -5.89
CA SER A 157 9.41 -14.55 -6.53
C SER A 157 10.37 -13.90 -5.53
N ARG A 158 11.36 -13.17 -6.04
CA ARG A 158 12.26 -12.37 -5.20
C ARG A 158 11.50 -11.31 -4.41
N LEU A 159 10.44 -10.75 -4.99
CA LEU A 159 9.58 -9.78 -4.32
C LEU A 159 8.79 -10.43 -3.18
N ASP A 160 8.25 -11.65 -3.39
CA ASP A 160 7.51 -12.36 -2.33
C ASP A 160 8.40 -12.64 -1.12
N VAL A 161 9.64 -13.09 -1.36
CA VAL A 161 10.60 -13.33 -0.27
C VAL A 161 11.02 -12.03 0.41
N ALA A 162 11.18 -10.93 -0.36
CA ALA A 162 11.44 -9.62 0.22
C ALA A 162 10.30 -9.18 1.16
N TRP A 163 9.04 -9.41 0.78
CA TRP A 163 7.90 -9.13 1.65
C TRP A 163 7.89 -9.98 2.92
N LEU A 164 8.20 -11.29 2.82
CA LEU A 164 8.32 -12.16 4.01
C LEU A 164 9.36 -11.64 4.99
N ILE A 165 10.54 -11.22 4.49
CA ILE A 165 11.61 -10.67 5.31
C ILE A 165 11.18 -9.36 5.97
N LEU A 166 10.56 -8.45 5.20
CA LEU A 166 10.09 -7.15 5.71
C LEU A 166 9.01 -7.31 6.77
N ASP A 167 8.08 -8.25 6.59
CA ASP A 167 7.05 -8.53 7.59
C ASP A 167 7.64 -9.11 8.87
N ALA A 168 8.65 -9.97 8.77
CA ALA A 168 9.32 -10.55 9.93
C ALA A 168 10.04 -9.49 10.81
N ILE A 169 10.54 -8.42 10.19
CA ILE A 169 11.25 -7.35 10.91
C ILE A 169 10.39 -6.09 11.16
N GLY A 170 9.13 -6.09 10.69
CA GLY A 170 8.24 -4.94 10.85
C GLY A 170 8.60 -3.72 9.99
N TRP A 171 9.38 -3.90 8.93
CA TRP A 171 9.77 -2.85 8.00
C TRP A 171 8.83 -2.80 6.79
N ARG A 172 9.04 -1.81 5.90
CA ARG A 172 8.24 -1.61 4.69
C ARG A 172 9.09 -1.18 3.50
N LEU A 173 8.52 -1.33 2.31
CA LEU A 173 8.99 -0.63 1.11
C LEU A 173 8.27 0.72 0.97
N ARG A 174 8.97 1.66 0.36
CA ARG A 174 8.43 2.93 -0.11
C ARG A 174 9.00 3.20 -1.50
N VAL A 175 8.14 3.32 -2.49
CA VAL A 175 8.54 3.66 -3.86
C VAL A 175 8.27 5.15 -4.08
N THR A 176 9.29 5.88 -4.51
CA THR A 176 9.15 7.31 -4.85
C THR A 176 8.68 7.49 -6.28
N GLY A 177 8.14 8.65 -6.61
CA GLY A 177 7.73 8.95 -7.98
C GLY A 177 8.89 8.87 -9.01
N GLU A 178 10.13 9.07 -8.57
CA GLU A 178 11.34 8.87 -9.38
C GLU A 178 11.68 7.39 -9.61
N GLY A 179 10.93 6.48 -8.99
CA GLY A 179 11.16 5.05 -9.07
C GLY A 179 12.34 4.57 -8.23
N VAL A 180 12.65 5.24 -7.13
CA VAL A 180 13.61 4.78 -6.15
C VAL A 180 12.87 3.95 -5.11
N VAL A 181 13.37 2.75 -4.82
CA VAL A 181 12.82 1.85 -3.81
C VAL A 181 13.56 2.07 -2.50
N HIS A 182 12.86 2.54 -1.47
CA HIS A 182 13.37 2.68 -0.13
C HIS A 182 12.94 1.50 0.75
N ILE A 183 13.88 0.93 1.47
CA ILE A 183 13.67 -0.09 2.51
C ILE A 183 13.78 0.64 3.84
N CYS A 184 12.67 0.81 4.56
CA CYS A 184 12.62 1.67 5.75
C CYS A 184 11.70 1.12 6.83
N GLU A 185 11.85 1.65 8.04
CA GLU A 185 10.93 1.37 9.14
C GLU A 185 9.50 1.81 8.82
N ARG A 186 8.53 1.18 9.47
CA ARG A 186 7.14 1.66 9.40
C ARG A 186 7.03 2.97 10.17
N ALA A 187 6.39 3.98 9.56
CA ALA A 187 6.18 5.27 10.21
C ALA A 187 5.35 5.10 11.49
N SER A 188 5.85 5.67 12.59
CA SER A 188 5.16 5.68 13.89
C SER A 188 4.28 6.92 14.05
N ASP A 189 4.66 8.03 13.43
CA ASP A 189 4.00 9.32 13.60
C ASP A 189 3.13 9.69 12.40
N SER A 190 2.14 10.57 12.64
CA SER A 190 1.28 11.10 11.58
C SER A 190 2.08 12.01 10.65
N SER A 191 2.08 11.72 9.35
CA SER A 191 2.77 12.52 8.32
C SER A 191 2.01 13.79 7.94
N ALA A 192 0.68 13.80 8.11
CA ALA A 192 -0.17 14.92 7.75
C ALA A 192 -1.45 14.99 8.60
N VAL A 193 -1.96 16.20 8.77
CA VAL A 193 -3.26 16.46 9.40
C VAL A 193 -4.20 17.01 8.33
N PHE A 194 -5.38 16.42 8.19
CA PHE A 194 -6.45 16.89 7.31
C PHE A 194 -7.65 17.33 8.14
N ASP A 195 -8.04 18.58 8.01
CA ASP A 195 -9.14 19.20 8.74
C ASP A 195 -10.21 19.70 7.76
N THR A 196 -11.49 19.43 8.03
CA THR A 196 -12.60 19.94 7.21
C THR A 196 -12.72 21.48 7.21
N ARG A 197 -12.07 22.15 8.14
CA ARG A 197 -11.97 23.61 8.11
C ARG A 197 -11.10 24.13 6.96
N ASP A 198 -10.18 23.30 6.48
CA ASP A 198 -9.38 23.55 5.28
C ASP A 198 -10.12 23.04 4.04
N ASN A 199 -11.27 23.66 3.72
CA ASN A 199 -12.20 23.25 2.66
C ASN A 199 -11.56 23.00 1.28
N ASP A 200 -10.34 23.46 1.06
CA ASP A 200 -9.63 23.30 -0.20
C ASP A 200 -8.86 21.99 -0.32
N VAL A 201 -8.70 21.22 0.76
CA VAL A 201 -7.84 20.03 0.80
C VAL A 201 -8.65 18.75 0.66
N VAL A 202 -9.74 18.60 1.41
CA VAL A 202 -10.58 17.40 1.40
C VAL A 202 -11.94 17.70 0.77
N GLU A 203 -12.38 16.84 -0.17
CA GLU A 203 -13.71 16.93 -0.74
C GLU A 203 -14.76 16.48 0.30
N LEU A 204 -15.96 17.08 0.23
CA LEU A 204 -17.06 16.77 1.16
C LEU A 204 -17.70 15.39 0.95
N SER A 205 -17.34 14.68 -0.11
CA SER A 205 -17.84 13.33 -0.38
C SER A 205 -16.90 12.30 0.24
N MET A 206 -17.40 11.54 1.21
CA MET A 206 -16.65 10.48 1.87
C MET A 206 -17.55 9.30 2.20
N THR A 207 -16.95 8.14 2.36
CA THR A 207 -17.60 6.92 2.85
C THR A 207 -16.92 6.49 4.14
N ASP A 208 -17.70 6.23 5.16
CA ASP A 208 -17.27 5.67 6.44
C ASP A 208 -17.92 4.30 6.61
N ALA A 209 -17.12 3.28 6.72
CA ALA A 209 -17.59 1.91 6.78
C ALA A 209 -16.92 1.14 7.92
N GLN A 210 -17.70 0.30 8.57
CA GLN A 210 -17.22 -0.69 9.54
C GLN A 210 -17.76 -2.06 9.15
N ASP A 211 -16.87 -2.99 8.83
CA ASP A 211 -17.29 -4.35 8.52
C ASP A 211 -17.52 -5.17 9.78
N TRP A 212 -18.73 -5.12 10.30
CA TRP A 212 -19.17 -5.98 11.39
C TRP A 212 -19.53 -7.39 10.93
N PHE A 213 -19.74 -7.59 9.64
CA PHE A 213 -20.31 -8.83 9.13
C PHE A 213 -19.33 -10.00 9.17
N SER A 214 -18.07 -9.76 8.80
CA SER A 214 -17.01 -10.76 8.73
C SER A 214 -16.17 -10.89 9.99
N VAL A 215 -16.39 -10.04 10.99
CA VAL A 215 -15.63 -10.07 12.25
C VAL A 215 -15.70 -11.44 12.91
N PRO A 216 -14.57 -12.12 13.21
CA PRO A 216 -14.56 -13.43 13.83
C PRO A 216 -15.01 -13.38 15.29
N ASN A 217 -15.61 -14.46 15.76
CA ASN A 217 -15.94 -14.64 17.15
C ASN A 217 -15.46 -16.00 17.72
N CYS A 218 -14.75 -16.73 16.90
CA CYS A 218 -14.08 -17.96 17.28
C CYS A 218 -12.68 -17.96 16.67
N ILE A 219 -11.70 -18.44 17.43
CA ILE A 219 -10.32 -18.56 16.94
C ILE A 219 -9.77 -19.93 17.31
N ARG A 220 -9.00 -20.51 16.39
CA ARG A 220 -8.09 -21.63 16.64
C ARG A 220 -6.67 -21.18 16.43
N VAL A 221 -5.84 -21.32 17.45
CA VAL A 221 -4.41 -21.01 17.41
C VAL A 221 -3.62 -22.29 17.41
N LEU A 222 -2.64 -22.39 16.50
CA LEU A 222 -1.75 -23.53 16.36
C LEU A 222 -0.34 -23.17 16.85
N SER A 223 0.33 -24.10 17.54
CA SER A 223 1.73 -23.97 17.96
C SER A 223 2.39 -25.36 17.95
N GLY A 224 3.07 -25.69 16.85
CA GLY A 224 3.56 -27.04 16.61
C GLY A 224 2.42 -28.06 16.64
N ASP A 225 2.54 -29.08 17.51
CA ASP A 225 1.52 -30.12 17.69
C ASP A 225 0.40 -29.75 18.69
N ARG A 226 0.44 -28.55 19.25
CA ARG A 226 -0.55 -28.05 20.20
C ARG A 226 -1.48 -27.04 19.56
N TYR A 227 -2.73 -27.00 20.03
CA TYR A 227 -3.67 -25.97 19.66
C TYR A 227 -4.46 -25.47 20.86
N ALA A 228 -5.00 -24.26 20.74
CA ALA A 228 -6.01 -23.74 21.66
C ALA A 228 -7.13 -23.10 20.86
N GLU A 229 -8.33 -23.15 21.42
CA GLU A 229 -9.50 -22.50 20.85
C GLU A 229 -10.08 -21.53 21.87
N TYR A 230 -10.57 -20.40 21.38
CA TYR A 230 -11.34 -19.47 22.17
C TYR A 230 -12.59 -19.06 21.39
N ILE A 231 -13.73 -19.02 22.09
CA ILE A 231 -15.04 -18.66 21.57
C ILE A 231 -15.56 -17.48 22.41
N ASP A 232 -15.86 -16.37 21.74
CA ASP A 232 -16.53 -15.26 22.40
C ASP A 232 -18.03 -15.56 22.50
N ASP A 233 -18.50 -15.82 23.72
CA ASP A 233 -19.90 -16.06 24.10
C ASP A 233 -20.46 -14.95 25.01
N ASP A 234 -19.74 -13.83 25.15
CA ASP A 234 -20.19 -12.70 25.97
C ASP A 234 -21.47 -12.08 25.38
N PRO A 235 -22.61 -12.11 26.14
CA PRO A 235 -23.86 -11.55 25.64
C PRO A 235 -23.82 -10.01 25.48
N ASN A 236 -22.83 -9.32 26.05
CA ASN A 236 -22.62 -7.88 25.87
C ASN A 236 -21.81 -7.54 24.64
N SER A 237 -21.12 -8.52 24.05
CA SER A 237 -20.39 -8.32 22.78
C SER A 237 -21.36 -8.43 21.60
N ALA A 238 -21.43 -7.38 20.78
CA ALA A 238 -22.30 -7.35 19.60
C ALA A 238 -21.93 -8.40 18.54
N VAL A 239 -20.69 -8.87 18.56
CA VAL A 239 -20.13 -9.83 17.59
C VAL A 239 -20.04 -11.25 18.17
N SER A 240 -20.38 -11.47 19.43
CA SER A 240 -20.32 -12.80 20.07
C SER A 240 -21.19 -13.84 19.38
N THR A 241 -20.90 -15.11 19.65
CA THR A 241 -21.71 -16.24 19.15
C THR A 241 -23.15 -16.16 19.64
N VAL A 242 -23.38 -15.70 20.88
CA VAL A 242 -24.71 -15.50 21.45
C VAL A 242 -25.49 -14.44 20.70
N SER A 243 -24.92 -13.25 20.51
CA SER A 243 -25.56 -12.16 19.79
C SER A 243 -25.83 -12.50 18.32
N ARG A 244 -24.88 -13.14 17.66
CA ARG A 244 -25.04 -13.54 16.24
C ARG A 244 -26.00 -14.70 16.05
N LYS A 245 -26.07 -15.63 16.98
CA LYS A 245 -27.09 -16.69 16.96
C LYS A 245 -28.49 -16.11 17.04
N ALA A 246 -28.69 -15.06 17.84
CA ALA A 246 -29.99 -14.39 17.93
C ALA A 246 -30.38 -13.68 16.64
N THR A 247 -29.42 -13.11 15.91
CA THR A 247 -29.69 -12.35 14.68
C THR A 247 -29.64 -13.18 13.40
N ARG A 248 -28.73 -14.15 13.29
CA ARG A 248 -28.49 -14.93 12.07
C ARG A 248 -29.06 -16.35 12.13
N GLY A 249 -29.37 -16.84 13.32
CA GLY A 249 -29.68 -18.25 13.54
C GLY A 249 -28.41 -19.15 13.49
N GLY A 250 -28.62 -20.47 13.49
CA GLY A 250 -27.53 -21.45 13.45
C GLY A 250 -26.61 -21.43 14.66
N SER A 251 -25.33 -21.64 14.48
CA SER A 251 -24.32 -21.58 15.56
C SER A 251 -23.91 -20.14 15.91
N GLY A 252 -24.11 -19.20 15.01
CA GLY A 252 -23.60 -17.83 15.14
C GLY A 252 -22.08 -17.70 15.07
N GLN A 253 -21.36 -18.77 14.73
CA GLN A 253 -19.89 -18.84 14.76
C GLN A 253 -19.29 -18.35 13.46
N ILE A 254 -18.21 -17.57 13.58
CA ILE A 254 -17.29 -17.20 12.49
C ILE A 254 -15.89 -17.49 12.98
N TRP A 255 -15.27 -18.49 12.37
CA TRP A 255 -13.95 -18.97 12.76
C TRP A 255 -12.83 -18.26 12.01
N MET A 256 -11.73 -18.00 12.72
CA MET A 256 -10.41 -17.71 12.16
C MET A 256 -9.39 -18.71 12.68
N SER A 257 -8.27 -18.83 11.99
CA SER A 257 -7.10 -19.57 12.46
C SER A 257 -5.89 -18.63 12.51
N ASP A 258 -5.01 -18.87 13.46
CA ASP A 258 -3.74 -18.16 13.60
C ASP A 258 -2.63 -19.13 14.01
N ASN A 259 -1.41 -18.84 13.59
CA ASN A 259 -0.22 -19.53 14.06
C ASN A 259 0.41 -18.70 15.18
N ALA A 260 0.69 -19.32 16.32
CA ALA A 260 1.22 -18.64 17.50
C ALA A 260 2.65 -18.15 17.24
N SER A 261 2.79 -17.05 16.50
CA SER A 261 4.07 -16.44 16.14
C SER A 261 4.65 -15.48 17.19
N SER A 262 3.82 -15.03 18.15
CA SER A 262 4.20 -14.02 19.15
C SER A 262 3.52 -14.25 20.49
N VAL A 263 3.66 -15.44 21.06
CA VAL A 263 3.20 -15.72 22.43
C VAL A 263 4.11 -15.00 23.42
N GLY A 264 3.53 -14.19 24.30
CA GLY A 264 4.29 -13.43 25.30
C GLY A 264 4.95 -14.35 26.35
N ASP A 265 6.01 -13.86 26.98
CA ASP A 265 6.67 -14.59 28.06
C ASP A 265 5.69 -14.86 29.20
N GLY A 266 5.42 -16.16 29.47
CA GLY A 266 4.48 -16.62 30.48
C GLY A 266 3.00 -16.64 30.05
N GLU A 267 2.67 -16.22 28.84
CA GLU A 267 1.32 -16.29 28.26
C GLU A 267 0.99 -17.74 27.85
N SER A 268 -0.15 -18.25 28.27
CA SER A 268 -0.66 -19.52 27.76
C SER A 268 -1.22 -19.39 26.34
N LEU A 269 -1.25 -20.49 25.58
CA LEU A 269 -1.81 -20.49 24.23
C LEU A 269 -3.31 -20.08 24.21
N ALA A 270 -4.05 -20.34 25.29
CA ALA A 270 -5.43 -19.94 25.43
C ALA A 270 -5.59 -18.42 25.67
N GLU A 271 -4.73 -17.84 26.49
CA GLU A 271 -4.69 -16.38 26.70
C GLU A 271 -4.26 -15.64 25.43
N TYR A 272 -3.28 -16.19 24.71
CA TYR A 272 -2.91 -15.69 23.38
C TYR A 272 -4.11 -15.70 22.42
N ALA A 273 -4.84 -16.83 22.32
CA ALA A 273 -6.02 -16.95 21.48
C ALA A 273 -7.09 -15.90 21.83
N MET A 274 -7.36 -15.71 23.12
CA MET A 274 -8.30 -14.68 23.59
C MET A 274 -7.85 -13.28 23.20
N ARG A 275 -6.57 -12.95 23.39
CA ARG A 275 -6.01 -11.63 23.06
C ARG A 275 -6.08 -11.35 21.57
N ILE A 276 -5.67 -12.30 20.72
CA ILE A 276 -5.74 -12.14 19.28
C ILE A 276 -7.18 -12.00 18.78
N LEU A 277 -8.12 -12.82 19.30
CA LEU A 277 -9.51 -12.69 18.92
C LEU A 277 -10.07 -11.32 19.28
N LYS A 278 -9.80 -10.81 20.49
CA LYS A 278 -10.25 -9.48 20.91
C LYS A 278 -9.70 -8.37 20.01
N GLN A 279 -8.42 -8.44 19.62
CA GLN A 279 -7.85 -7.49 18.66
C GLN A 279 -8.53 -7.53 17.29
N LYS A 280 -8.95 -8.73 16.84
CA LYS A 280 -9.65 -8.90 15.56
C LYS A 280 -11.15 -8.60 15.62
N GLN A 281 -11.70 -8.50 16.82
CA GLN A 281 -13.13 -8.15 17.05
C GLN A 281 -13.38 -6.64 17.01
N GLU A 282 -12.35 -5.82 17.12
CA GLU A 282 -12.46 -4.39 16.83
C GLU A 282 -12.52 -4.23 15.31
N PRO A 283 -13.72 -3.92 14.74
CA PRO A 283 -13.81 -3.77 13.29
C PRO A 283 -13.00 -2.57 12.89
N ALA A 284 -12.08 -2.78 11.97
CA ALA A 284 -11.31 -1.70 11.39
C ALA A 284 -12.28 -0.69 10.75
N ARG A 285 -12.25 0.54 11.25
CA ARG A 285 -12.99 1.63 10.62
C ARG A 285 -12.25 2.05 9.36
N THR A 286 -12.90 1.89 8.24
CA THR A 286 -12.37 2.28 6.93
C THR A 286 -13.05 3.57 6.47
N VAL A 287 -12.27 4.56 6.13
CA VAL A 287 -12.75 5.83 5.59
C VAL A 287 -12.19 6.02 4.18
N SER A 288 -13.08 6.27 3.22
CA SER A 288 -12.68 6.64 1.85
C SER A 288 -13.05 8.10 1.61
N TYR A 289 -12.10 8.87 1.13
CA TYR A 289 -12.26 10.29 0.81
C TYR A 289 -11.40 10.69 -0.38
N SER A 290 -11.63 11.89 -0.88
CA SER A 290 -10.80 12.48 -1.95
C SER A 290 -10.24 13.82 -1.51
N ARG A 291 -9.03 14.11 -1.95
CA ARG A 291 -8.32 15.35 -1.69
C ARG A 291 -7.48 15.80 -2.87
N ARG A 292 -6.89 16.97 -2.79
CA ARG A 292 -5.83 17.40 -3.68
C ARG A 292 -4.55 16.62 -3.42
N TYR A 293 -3.75 16.44 -4.44
CA TYR A 293 -2.47 15.76 -4.33
C TYR A 293 -1.50 16.50 -3.38
N ARG A 294 -0.82 15.71 -2.56
CA ARG A 294 0.30 16.14 -1.70
C ARG A 294 1.45 15.15 -1.87
N PRO A 295 2.66 15.62 -2.26
CA PRO A 295 3.78 14.73 -2.55
C PRO A 295 4.40 14.07 -1.31
N ASP A 296 4.17 14.64 -0.14
CA ASP A 296 4.68 14.18 1.15
C ASP A 296 3.82 13.07 1.79
N VAL A 297 2.67 12.73 1.18
CA VAL A 297 1.72 11.75 1.73
C VAL A 297 1.54 10.59 0.77
N LEU A 298 1.98 9.40 1.17
CA LEU A 298 1.96 8.17 0.39
C LEU A 298 1.25 7.04 1.13
N VAL A 299 0.96 5.96 0.41
CA VAL A 299 0.42 4.72 1.01
C VAL A 299 1.36 4.18 2.10
N GLY A 300 0.76 3.73 3.19
CA GLY A 300 1.45 3.26 4.39
C GLY A 300 1.78 4.35 5.40
N ASP A 301 1.64 5.64 5.04
CA ASP A 301 1.80 6.73 5.99
C ASP A 301 0.59 6.85 6.91
N ARG A 302 0.80 7.41 8.11
CA ARG A 302 -0.28 7.75 9.04
C ARG A 302 -0.73 9.18 8.78
N VAL A 303 -2.03 9.40 8.87
CA VAL A 303 -2.67 10.71 8.75
C VAL A 303 -3.65 10.92 9.89
N THR A 304 -3.76 12.13 10.35
CA THR A 304 -4.80 12.52 11.32
C THR A 304 -5.95 13.18 10.57
N LEU A 305 -7.15 12.65 10.74
CA LEU A 305 -8.37 13.21 10.16
C LEU A 305 -9.17 13.92 11.24
N HIS A 306 -9.46 15.22 11.05
CA HIS A 306 -10.37 16.03 11.87
C HIS A 306 -11.59 16.43 11.04
N LEU A 307 -12.50 15.48 10.79
CA LEU A 307 -13.69 15.66 9.96
C LEU A 307 -14.93 15.74 10.87
N SER A 308 -15.01 16.81 11.65
CA SER A 308 -16.01 16.98 12.72
C SER A 308 -17.46 16.93 12.24
N SER A 309 -17.74 17.37 11.00
CA SER A 309 -19.08 17.35 10.41
C SER A 309 -19.67 15.94 10.24
N VAL A 310 -18.82 14.91 10.19
CA VAL A 310 -19.20 13.50 10.02
C VAL A 310 -18.75 12.62 11.18
N GLY A 311 -18.23 13.23 12.27
CA GLY A 311 -17.81 12.50 13.47
C GLY A 311 -16.56 11.63 13.26
N ILE A 312 -15.68 11.99 12.32
CA ILE A 312 -14.40 11.32 12.11
C ILE A 312 -13.32 12.17 12.76
N ASP A 313 -12.66 11.62 13.76
CA ASP A 313 -11.57 12.24 14.50
C ASP A 313 -10.61 11.16 14.98
N GLY A 314 -9.32 11.24 14.58
CA GLY A 314 -8.31 10.29 14.99
C GLY A 314 -7.22 10.04 13.96
N GLU A 315 -6.40 9.05 14.29
CA GLU A 315 -5.28 8.61 13.43
C GLU A 315 -5.70 7.44 12.55
N PHE A 316 -5.28 7.52 11.29
CA PHE A 316 -5.56 6.53 10.27
C PHE A 316 -4.29 6.22 9.48
N LYS A 317 -4.21 5.00 8.95
CA LYS A 317 -3.17 4.57 8.03
C LYS A 317 -3.73 4.49 6.61
N ILE A 318 -3.04 5.07 5.65
CA ILE A 318 -3.42 4.99 4.23
C ILE A 318 -3.14 3.58 3.71
N THR A 319 -4.18 2.90 3.22
CA THR A 319 -4.10 1.54 2.66
C THR A 319 -4.08 1.54 1.13
N SER A 320 -4.78 2.49 0.52
CA SER A 320 -4.75 2.67 -0.93
C SER A 320 -4.86 4.15 -1.32
N GLN A 321 -4.35 4.47 -2.51
CA GLN A 321 -4.38 5.82 -3.06
C GLN A 321 -4.50 5.74 -4.59
N THR A 322 -5.49 6.43 -5.16
CA THR A 322 -5.65 6.61 -6.60
C THR A 322 -5.46 8.08 -6.97
N VAL A 323 -4.49 8.37 -7.82
CA VAL A 323 -4.18 9.72 -8.30
C VAL A 323 -4.70 9.88 -9.72
N ALA A 324 -5.71 10.71 -9.92
CA ALA A 324 -6.22 11.05 -11.25
C ALA A 324 -5.36 12.12 -11.91
N LEU A 325 -4.79 11.80 -13.07
CA LEU A 325 -3.94 12.70 -13.85
C LEU A 325 -4.83 13.64 -14.69
N GLY A 326 -5.58 14.48 -14.00
CA GLY A 326 -6.53 15.43 -14.58
C GLY A 326 -6.48 16.78 -13.86
N TYR A 327 -7.55 17.56 -14.00
CA TYR A 327 -7.65 18.86 -13.36
C TYR A 327 -7.50 18.74 -11.83
N GLY A 328 -6.59 19.53 -11.24
CA GLY A 328 -6.37 19.58 -9.81
C GLY A 328 -5.62 18.38 -9.22
N CYS A 329 -5.22 17.39 -10.03
CA CYS A 329 -4.52 16.18 -9.57
C CYS A 329 -5.25 15.55 -8.36
N ARG A 330 -6.52 15.19 -8.56
CA ARG A 330 -7.37 14.61 -7.51
C ARG A 330 -6.81 13.30 -7.03
N THR A 331 -6.73 13.15 -5.73
CA THR A 331 -6.27 11.94 -5.07
C THR A 331 -7.40 11.37 -4.22
N SER A 332 -7.81 10.14 -4.51
CA SER A 332 -8.75 9.37 -3.69
C SER A 332 -7.99 8.42 -2.81
N GLU A 333 -8.35 8.34 -1.54
CA GLU A 333 -7.66 7.52 -0.54
C GLU A 333 -8.64 6.65 0.24
N GLU A 334 -8.17 5.47 0.58
CA GLU A 334 -8.77 4.62 1.60
C GLU A 334 -7.82 4.52 2.78
N VAL A 335 -8.36 4.74 3.98
CA VAL A 335 -7.61 4.74 5.23
C VAL A 335 -8.30 3.87 6.26
N VAL A 336 -7.51 3.24 7.11
CA VAL A 336 -8.00 2.39 8.20
C VAL A 336 -7.55 2.98 9.52
N ALA A 337 -8.44 3.02 10.51
CA ALA A 337 -8.13 3.49 11.87
C ALA A 337 -6.97 2.68 12.48
N VAL A 338 -6.06 3.36 13.18
CA VAL A 338 -4.84 2.76 13.80
C VAL A 338 -5.01 2.67 15.31
#